data_31a331aaecc3287cab07663b34e76ad9
#
_entry.id   31a331aaecc3287cab07663b34e76ad9
#
_cell.length_a   1.000
_cell.length_b   1.000
_cell.length_c   1.000
_cell.angle_alpha   90.00
_cell.angle_beta   90.00
_cell.angle_gamma   90.00
#
_symmetry.space_group_name_H-M   'P 1'
#
loop_
_entity.id
_entity.type
_entity.pdbx_description
1 polymer ?
#
loop_
_entity_poly.entity_id
_entity_poly.type
_entity_poly.pdbx_seq_one_letter_code
_entity_poly.pdbx_strand_id
1 'polypeptide(L)'
;MPSTWQPIFAGQEAARATAAIDAIAGALAEWPSFPEDDPFGASLATGEAGLALFFSYLDRARPGARYADLAAERLERAIDRVAASFHRPGLYQGFVSIAWTVEHLRDRQDEDDPNEEIDRALFELLARTPWYDGHDLTSGLAGLGAYALERWPGATASACLARVCQRLEELAVPQEVGLAWPTAEWNLYPEERQRFPHGMINLGVAHGVPGVLPVLAQAAAVGAAPESARALLRGAVAWLLSRKLPAGGES
;
A
#
# COMPACT_ATOMS: atom_id res chain seq x y z
N MET A 1 3.43 25.02 6.32
CA MET A 1 3.47 25.08 7.79
C MET A 1 4.79 24.52 8.25
N PRO A 2 5.49 25.10 9.24
CA PRO A 2 6.70 24.47 9.75
C PRO A 2 6.32 23.10 10.30
N SER A 3 7.11 22.09 9.92
CA SER A 3 6.92 20.72 10.42
C SER A 3 7.05 20.70 11.92
N THR A 4 6.01 20.26 12.64
CA THR A 4 6.06 20.03 14.09
C THR A 4 6.76 18.69 14.42
N TRP A 5 7.25 17.99 13.39
CA TRP A 5 7.98 16.75 13.54
C TRP A 5 9.34 16.99 14.20
N GLN A 6 9.64 16.25 15.26
CA GLN A 6 10.93 16.26 15.92
C GLN A 6 11.53 14.86 15.93
N PRO A 7 12.86 14.72 15.81
CA PRO A 7 13.52 13.42 15.93
C PRO A 7 13.22 12.76 17.27
N ILE A 8 12.92 11.46 17.24
CA ILE A 8 12.68 10.66 18.46
C ILE A 8 13.97 10.47 19.25
N PHE A 9 15.10 10.34 18.56
CA PHE A 9 16.41 10.11 19.14
C PHE A 9 17.27 11.37 19.12
N ALA A 10 18.08 11.55 20.18
CA ALA A 10 19.05 12.63 20.30
C ALA A 10 20.40 12.08 20.82
N GLY A 11 21.47 12.83 20.64
CA GLY A 11 22.80 12.49 21.20
C GLY A 11 23.30 11.12 20.73
N GLN A 12 23.73 10.29 21.68
CA GLN A 12 24.34 8.98 21.38
C GLN A 12 23.35 8.00 20.71
N GLU A 13 22.07 8.04 21.02
CA GLU A 13 21.05 7.18 20.41
C GLU A 13 20.83 7.54 18.94
N ALA A 14 20.79 8.83 18.62
CA ALA A 14 20.73 9.29 17.22
C ALA A 14 21.97 8.86 16.43
N ALA A 15 23.16 8.94 17.02
CA ALA A 15 24.40 8.48 16.39
C ALA A 15 24.38 6.95 16.12
N ARG A 16 23.87 6.17 17.06
CA ARG A 16 23.71 4.70 16.88
C ARG A 16 22.71 4.37 15.76
N ALA A 17 21.56 5.05 15.76
CA ALA A 17 20.55 4.86 14.68
C ALA A 17 21.13 5.22 13.31
N THR A 18 21.88 6.33 13.22
CA THR A 18 22.57 6.74 11.99
C THR A 18 23.58 5.69 11.53
N ALA A 19 24.41 5.19 12.42
CA ALA A 19 25.40 4.14 12.08
C ALA A 19 24.72 2.84 11.60
N ALA A 20 23.57 2.47 12.18
CA ALA A 20 22.80 1.32 11.71
C ALA A 20 22.24 1.54 10.32
N ILE A 21 21.70 2.73 10.02
CA ILE A 21 21.22 3.09 8.68
C ILE A 21 22.37 3.04 7.67
N ASP A 22 23.56 3.53 8.02
CA ASP A 22 24.72 3.50 7.14
C ASP A 22 25.17 2.08 6.84
N ALA A 23 25.19 1.21 7.83
CA ALA A 23 25.51 -0.20 7.65
C ALA A 23 24.51 -0.91 6.74
N ILE A 24 23.21 -0.66 6.93
CA ILE A 24 22.13 -1.19 6.07
C ILE A 24 22.30 -0.66 4.66
N ALA A 25 22.49 0.64 4.48
CA ALA A 25 22.67 1.27 3.17
C ALA A 25 23.87 0.70 2.41
N GLY A 26 24.98 0.49 3.10
CA GLY A 26 26.17 -0.15 2.51
C GLY A 26 25.89 -1.58 2.04
N ALA A 27 25.25 -2.39 2.87
CA ALA A 27 24.88 -3.76 2.53
C ALA A 27 23.89 -3.81 1.34
N LEU A 28 22.88 -2.95 1.33
CA LEU A 28 21.88 -2.90 0.25
C LEU A 28 22.42 -2.32 -1.05
N ALA A 29 23.41 -1.41 -1.00
CA ALA A 29 24.08 -0.89 -2.20
C ALA A 29 24.85 -1.97 -2.96
N GLU A 30 25.39 -2.95 -2.22
CA GLU A 30 26.12 -4.10 -2.78
C GLU A 30 25.20 -5.32 -3.02
N TRP A 31 23.92 -5.21 -2.66
CA TRP A 31 22.96 -6.30 -2.85
C TRP A 31 22.82 -6.63 -4.34
N PRO A 32 22.99 -7.90 -4.73
CA PRO A 32 22.87 -8.31 -6.13
C PRO A 32 21.43 -8.07 -6.63
N SER A 33 21.29 -8.00 -7.95
CA SER A 33 19.96 -7.99 -8.56
C SER A 33 19.18 -9.25 -8.16
N PHE A 34 17.89 -9.11 -7.98
CA PHE A 34 17.01 -10.25 -7.74
C PHE A 34 17.05 -11.22 -8.95
N PRO A 35 16.89 -12.53 -8.75
CA PRO A 35 16.77 -13.49 -9.85
C PRO A 35 15.66 -13.08 -10.84
N GLU A 36 15.87 -13.34 -12.14
CA GLU A 36 14.88 -12.94 -13.17
C GLU A 36 13.52 -13.63 -12.97
N ASP A 37 13.51 -14.84 -12.44
CA ASP A 37 12.33 -15.64 -12.16
C ASP A 37 11.70 -15.37 -10.77
N ASP A 38 12.29 -14.46 -9.98
CA ASP A 38 11.68 -14.04 -8.71
C ASP A 38 10.41 -13.20 -8.96
N PRO A 39 9.22 -13.71 -8.63
CA PRO A 39 7.95 -13.03 -8.88
C PRO A 39 7.78 -11.74 -8.06
N PHE A 40 8.58 -11.56 -7.03
CA PHE A 40 8.52 -10.38 -6.14
C PHE A 40 9.72 -9.45 -6.31
N GLY A 41 10.67 -9.80 -7.16
CA GLY A 41 11.92 -9.06 -7.34
C GLY A 41 11.74 -7.62 -7.83
N ALA A 42 10.61 -7.25 -8.43
CA ALA A 42 10.27 -5.86 -8.79
C ALA A 42 9.60 -5.07 -7.64
N SER A 43 9.05 -5.76 -6.63
CA SER A 43 8.02 -5.23 -5.74
C SER A 43 8.50 -4.16 -4.75
N LEU A 44 7.52 -3.45 -4.18
CA LEU A 44 7.74 -2.49 -3.09
C LEU A 44 8.14 -3.18 -1.78
N ALA A 45 7.56 -4.36 -1.48
CA ALA A 45 7.79 -5.01 -0.20
C ALA A 45 9.17 -5.65 -0.07
N THR A 46 9.63 -6.34 -1.12
CA THR A 46 10.81 -7.21 -1.06
C THR A 46 11.71 -7.10 -2.29
N GLY A 47 11.49 -6.11 -3.17
CA GLY A 47 12.14 -6.00 -4.46
C GLY A 47 12.80 -4.64 -4.74
N GLU A 48 13.10 -4.42 -6.02
CA GLU A 48 13.82 -3.25 -6.54
C GLU A 48 13.10 -1.94 -6.22
N ALA A 49 11.75 -1.89 -6.29
CA ALA A 49 10.99 -0.68 -5.99
C ALA A 49 11.15 -0.23 -4.52
N GLY A 50 11.21 -1.20 -3.58
CA GLY A 50 11.49 -0.91 -2.18
C GLY A 50 12.90 -0.37 -1.95
N LEU A 51 13.88 -0.90 -2.67
CA LEU A 51 15.26 -0.39 -2.63
C LEU A 51 15.34 1.02 -3.24
N ALA A 52 14.66 1.28 -4.35
CA ALA A 52 14.58 2.61 -4.95
C ALA A 52 14.01 3.63 -3.96
N LEU A 53 12.91 3.31 -3.30
CA LEU A 53 12.31 4.16 -2.28
C LEU A 53 13.26 4.43 -1.12
N PHE A 54 13.92 3.41 -0.60
CA PHE A 54 14.89 3.53 0.49
C PHE A 54 16.05 4.48 0.12
N PHE A 55 16.68 4.29 -1.02
CA PHE A 55 17.79 5.12 -1.46
C PHE A 55 17.36 6.55 -1.80
N SER A 56 16.17 6.76 -2.35
CA SER A 56 15.63 8.10 -2.59
C SER A 56 15.44 8.88 -1.30
N TYR A 57 14.92 8.26 -0.24
CA TYR A 57 14.81 8.90 1.08
C TYR A 57 16.17 9.17 1.73
N LEU A 58 17.15 8.28 1.52
CA LEU A 58 18.52 8.52 1.97
C LEU A 58 19.17 9.70 1.26
N ASP A 59 18.96 9.84 -0.05
CA ASP A 59 19.48 10.97 -0.81
C ASP A 59 18.90 12.29 -0.32
N ARG A 60 17.56 12.34 -0.08
CA ARG A 60 16.91 13.52 0.52
C ARG A 60 17.48 13.88 1.89
N ALA A 61 17.82 12.87 2.70
CA ALA A 61 18.39 13.08 4.03
C ALA A 61 19.88 13.44 3.99
N ARG A 62 20.60 13.05 2.94
CA ARG A 62 22.07 13.20 2.79
C ARG A 62 22.45 13.50 1.35
N PRO A 63 22.12 14.71 0.85
CA PRO A 63 22.42 15.11 -0.54
C PRO A 63 23.91 15.02 -0.87
N GLY A 64 24.22 14.60 -2.10
CA GLY A 64 25.59 14.53 -2.61
C GLY A 64 26.31 13.19 -2.38
N ALA A 65 25.64 12.23 -1.76
CA ALA A 65 26.07 10.84 -1.81
C ALA A 65 25.54 10.17 -3.10
N ARG A 66 26.03 8.97 -3.42
CA ARG A 66 25.61 8.20 -4.63
C ARG A 66 24.19 7.62 -4.56
N TYR A 67 23.39 8.03 -3.59
CA TYR A 67 22.08 7.42 -3.33
C TYR A 67 21.03 7.76 -4.40
N ALA A 68 21.10 8.94 -5.02
CA ALA A 68 20.23 9.30 -6.13
C ALA A 68 20.40 8.34 -7.33
N ASP A 69 21.67 8.05 -7.69
CA ASP A 69 21.98 7.12 -8.79
C ASP A 69 21.49 5.70 -8.47
N LEU A 70 21.71 5.24 -7.24
CA LEU A 70 21.20 3.93 -6.80
C LEU A 70 19.69 3.86 -6.83
N ALA A 71 19.00 4.92 -6.39
CA ALA A 71 17.54 4.97 -6.43
C ALA A 71 17.01 4.88 -7.87
N ALA A 72 17.59 5.65 -8.79
CA ALA A 72 17.23 5.64 -10.21
C ALA A 72 17.46 4.25 -10.84
N GLU A 73 18.63 3.66 -10.64
CA GLU A 73 18.99 2.34 -11.16
C GLU A 73 18.03 1.24 -10.67
N ARG A 74 17.67 1.26 -9.38
CA ARG A 74 16.74 0.30 -8.79
C ARG A 74 15.32 0.49 -9.32
N LEU A 75 14.89 1.73 -9.52
CA LEU A 75 13.57 2.03 -10.08
C LEU A 75 13.46 1.58 -11.54
N GLU A 76 14.46 1.85 -12.35
CA GLU A 76 14.53 1.40 -13.75
C GLU A 76 14.42 -0.14 -13.84
N ARG A 77 15.19 -0.86 -13.02
CA ARG A 77 15.09 -2.31 -12.94
C ARG A 77 13.70 -2.80 -12.53
N ALA A 78 13.03 -2.12 -11.58
CA ALA A 78 11.68 -2.48 -11.19
C ALA A 78 10.68 -2.33 -12.36
N ILE A 79 10.80 -1.25 -13.13
CA ILE A 79 9.97 -0.96 -14.31
C ILE A 79 10.19 -2.02 -15.39
N ASP A 80 11.45 -2.32 -15.73
CA ASP A 80 11.79 -3.30 -16.77
C ASP A 80 11.24 -4.69 -16.42
N ARG A 81 11.34 -5.09 -15.16
CA ARG A 81 10.84 -6.40 -14.71
C ARG A 81 9.32 -6.50 -14.78
N VAL A 82 8.59 -5.45 -14.47
CA VAL A 82 7.13 -5.41 -14.61
C VAL A 82 6.70 -5.49 -16.06
N ALA A 83 7.40 -4.80 -16.95
CA ALA A 83 7.12 -4.84 -18.38
C ALA A 83 7.34 -6.23 -19.00
N ALA A 84 8.25 -7.02 -18.44
CA ALA A 84 8.61 -8.34 -18.93
C ALA A 84 7.69 -9.49 -18.46
N SER A 85 6.84 -9.28 -17.43
CA SER A 85 6.07 -10.35 -16.81
C SER A 85 4.69 -9.92 -16.34
N PHE A 86 3.74 -10.89 -16.30
CA PHE A 86 2.40 -10.62 -15.80
C PHE A 86 2.39 -10.62 -14.27
N HIS A 87 2.00 -9.49 -13.69
CA HIS A 87 1.86 -9.34 -12.25
C HIS A 87 0.39 -9.13 -11.85
N ARG A 88 0.03 -9.64 -10.67
CA ARG A 88 -1.26 -9.30 -10.05
C ARG A 88 -1.26 -7.82 -9.64
N PRO A 89 -2.43 -7.17 -9.58
CA PRO A 89 -2.52 -5.86 -8.98
C PRO A 89 -2.29 -6.00 -7.46
N GLY A 90 -1.53 -5.13 -6.86
CA GLY A 90 -1.31 -5.14 -5.41
C GLY A 90 -0.31 -4.05 -5.05
N LEU A 91 -0.57 -3.35 -3.93
CA LEU A 91 0.28 -2.23 -3.50
C LEU A 91 1.67 -2.70 -3.07
N TYR A 92 1.79 -3.89 -2.48
CA TYR A 92 3.07 -4.35 -1.94
C TYR A 92 3.84 -5.29 -2.88
N GLN A 93 3.15 -6.09 -3.68
CA GLN A 93 3.79 -7.16 -4.47
C GLN A 93 3.31 -7.24 -5.93
N GLY A 94 2.48 -6.30 -6.38
CA GLY A 94 1.94 -6.28 -7.74
C GLY A 94 2.45 -5.12 -8.58
N PHE A 95 1.96 -4.99 -9.82
CA PHE A 95 2.35 -3.90 -10.71
C PHE A 95 2.01 -2.51 -10.13
N VAL A 96 0.96 -2.40 -9.32
CA VAL A 96 0.59 -1.16 -8.64
C VAL A 96 1.65 -0.73 -7.64
N SER A 97 2.47 -1.65 -7.10
CA SER A 97 3.57 -1.30 -6.20
C SER A 97 4.64 -0.46 -6.89
N ILE A 98 4.94 -0.79 -8.14
CA ILE A 98 5.94 -0.05 -8.94
C ILE A 98 5.34 1.28 -9.39
N ALA A 99 4.11 1.28 -9.89
CA ALA A 99 3.41 2.50 -10.29
C ALA A 99 3.27 3.50 -9.13
N TRP A 100 2.97 3.01 -7.92
CA TRP A 100 2.95 3.83 -6.71
C TRP A 100 4.34 4.40 -6.39
N THR A 101 5.39 3.60 -6.50
CA THR A 101 6.77 4.06 -6.25
C THR A 101 7.19 5.11 -7.27
N VAL A 102 6.89 4.90 -8.55
CA VAL A 102 7.15 5.88 -9.63
C VAL A 102 6.47 7.22 -9.31
N GLU A 103 5.16 7.21 -9.00
CA GLU A 103 4.42 8.42 -8.68
C GLU A 103 4.94 9.12 -7.42
N HIS A 104 5.24 8.33 -6.38
CA HIS A 104 5.72 8.84 -5.09
C HIS A 104 7.09 9.54 -5.19
N LEU A 105 7.94 9.07 -6.10
CA LEU A 105 9.29 9.61 -6.30
C LEU A 105 9.35 10.68 -7.39
N ARG A 106 8.33 10.77 -8.25
CA ARG A 106 8.27 11.72 -9.36
C ARG A 106 8.25 13.16 -8.89
N ASP A 107 8.91 14.05 -9.63
CA ASP A 107 8.64 15.48 -9.53
C ASP A 107 7.28 15.78 -10.19
N ARG A 108 6.36 16.33 -9.43
CA ARG A 108 5.01 16.67 -9.92
C ARG A 108 4.99 17.79 -10.96
N GLN A 109 6.14 18.39 -11.27
CA GLN A 109 6.29 19.39 -12.33
C GLN A 109 6.59 18.76 -13.69
N ASP A 110 6.90 17.44 -13.74
CA ASP A 110 7.09 16.72 -14.99
C ASP A 110 5.78 16.65 -15.77
N GLU A 111 5.82 17.06 -17.05
CA GLU A 111 4.64 17.05 -17.94
C GLU A 111 4.23 15.62 -18.35
N ASP A 112 5.20 14.72 -18.48
CA ASP A 112 4.94 13.33 -18.84
C ASP A 112 4.31 12.54 -17.67
N ASP A 113 3.25 11.81 -17.96
CA ASP A 113 2.58 10.93 -17.00
C ASP A 113 2.89 9.45 -17.28
N PRO A 114 3.88 8.86 -16.59
CA PRO A 114 4.28 7.48 -16.82
C PRO A 114 3.22 6.45 -16.38
N ASN A 115 2.24 6.86 -15.59
CA ASN A 115 1.25 5.98 -15.00
C ASN A 115 -0.14 6.06 -15.69
N GLU A 116 -0.32 6.83 -16.76
CA GLU A 116 -1.62 6.99 -17.41
C GLU A 116 -2.24 5.65 -17.88
N GLU A 117 -1.43 4.77 -18.46
CA GLU A 117 -1.87 3.45 -18.89
C GLU A 117 -2.21 2.54 -17.72
N ILE A 118 -1.45 2.65 -16.63
CA ILE A 118 -1.71 1.91 -15.38
C ILE A 118 -3.03 2.36 -14.75
N ASP A 119 -3.30 3.66 -14.71
CA ASP A 119 -4.56 4.20 -14.21
C ASP A 119 -5.75 3.68 -15.01
N ARG A 120 -5.63 3.62 -16.34
CA ARG A 120 -6.67 3.09 -17.24
C ARG A 120 -6.88 1.58 -17.01
N ALA A 121 -5.80 0.81 -16.94
CA ALA A 121 -5.86 -0.63 -16.67
C ALA A 121 -6.48 -0.91 -15.29
N LEU A 122 -6.14 -0.13 -14.28
CA LEU A 122 -6.73 -0.23 -12.95
C LEU A 122 -8.23 0.09 -12.95
N PHE A 123 -8.64 1.14 -13.68
CA PHE A 123 -10.05 1.49 -13.81
C PHE A 123 -10.87 0.37 -14.47
N GLU A 124 -10.34 -0.25 -15.52
CA GLU A 124 -10.96 -1.41 -16.18
C GLU A 124 -11.03 -2.63 -15.26
N LEU A 125 -9.97 -2.88 -14.50
CA LEU A 125 -9.94 -3.96 -13.53
C LEU A 125 -11.02 -3.78 -12.45
N LEU A 126 -11.12 -2.59 -11.88
CA LEU A 126 -12.11 -2.24 -10.85
C LEU A 126 -13.55 -2.24 -11.39
N ALA A 127 -13.75 -2.21 -12.71
CA ALA A 127 -15.07 -2.36 -13.33
C ALA A 127 -15.61 -3.79 -13.29
N ARG A 128 -14.75 -4.79 -13.09
CA ARG A 128 -15.16 -6.21 -13.07
C ARG A 128 -16.05 -6.51 -11.88
N THR A 129 -17.10 -7.30 -12.11
CA THR A 129 -18.05 -7.75 -11.09
C THR A 129 -18.37 -9.22 -11.30
N PRO A 130 -18.54 -10.00 -10.22
CA PRO A 130 -18.22 -9.65 -8.83
C PRO A 130 -16.73 -9.50 -8.59
N TRP A 131 -16.36 -8.76 -7.51
CA TRP A 131 -14.99 -8.66 -7.08
C TRP A 131 -14.60 -9.89 -6.24
N TYR A 132 -13.56 -10.61 -6.67
CA TYR A 132 -13.12 -11.86 -6.02
C TYR A 132 -11.84 -11.73 -5.20
N ASP A 133 -11.08 -10.65 -5.42
CA ASP A 133 -9.85 -10.40 -4.66
C ASP A 133 -10.16 -9.78 -3.29
N GLY A 134 -9.13 -9.66 -2.46
CA GLY A 134 -9.27 -9.17 -1.10
C GLY A 134 -9.61 -7.67 -0.99
N HIS A 135 -9.93 -7.27 0.23
CA HIS A 135 -10.18 -5.88 0.61
C HIS A 135 -8.94 -5.19 1.21
N ASP A 136 -7.90 -5.95 1.53
CA ASP A 136 -6.76 -5.55 2.35
C ASP A 136 -5.84 -4.50 1.70
N LEU A 137 -4.88 -4.00 2.52
CA LEU A 137 -3.92 -2.97 2.09
C LEU A 137 -2.81 -3.53 1.20
N THR A 138 -2.41 -4.78 1.38
CA THR A 138 -1.22 -5.32 0.70
C THR A 138 -1.51 -5.75 -0.73
N SER A 139 -2.60 -6.44 -0.95
CA SER A 139 -2.96 -7.06 -2.23
C SER A 139 -4.38 -6.74 -2.72
N GLY A 140 -5.19 -6.14 -1.85
CA GLY A 140 -6.61 -5.89 -2.09
C GLY A 140 -6.98 -4.45 -2.41
N LEU A 141 -8.28 -4.18 -2.32
CA LEU A 141 -8.90 -2.88 -2.68
C LEU A 141 -8.33 -1.69 -1.94
N ALA A 142 -7.98 -1.83 -0.65
CA ALA A 142 -7.39 -0.74 0.11
C ALA A 142 -6.01 -0.33 -0.45
N GLY A 143 -5.21 -1.31 -0.91
CA GLY A 143 -3.94 -1.01 -1.58
C GLY A 143 -4.13 -0.29 -2.91
N LEU A 144 -5.12 -0.70 -3.72
CA LEU A 144 -5.46 -0.02 -4.97
C LEU A 144 -5.99 1.39 -4.70
N GLY A 145 -6.75 1.57 -3.63
CA GLY A 145 -7.19 2.88 -3.16
C GLY A 145 -6.05 3.78 -2.70
N ALA A 146 -5.03 3.24 -2.03
CA ALA A 146 -3.83 3.97 -1.64
C ALA A 146 -3.04 4.48 -2.86
N TYR A 147 -2.93 3.68 -3.91
CA TYR A 147 -2.37 4.12 -5.19
C TYR A 147 -3.21 5.25 -5.81
N ALA A 148 -4.52 5.09 -5.91
CA ALA A 148 -5.39 6.12 -6.48
C ALA A 148 -5.33 7.44 -5.69
N LEU A 149 -5.10 7.40 -4.38
CA LEU A 149 -4.87 8.58 -3.55
C LEU A 149 -3.53 9.24 -3.82
N GLU A 150 -2.47 8.48 -4.10
CA GLU A 150 -1.16 9.05 -4.49
C GLU A 150 -1.28 9.80 -5.82
N ARG A 151 -2.11 9.29 -6.74
CA ARG A 151 -2.40 9.89 -8.06
C ARG A 151 -3.38 11.06 -8.02
N TRP A 152 -3.96 11.37 -6.86
CA TRP A 152 -4.89 12.49 -6.72
C TRP A 152 -4.21 13.85 -7.05
N PRO A 153 -4.87 14.81 -7.77
CA PRO A 153 -6.31 14.86 -8.12
C PRO A 153 -6.65 14.40 -9.56
N GLY A 154 -5.90 13.51 -10.18
CA GLY A 154 -6.16 13.01 -11.53
C GLY A 154 -7.60 12.51 -11.72
N ALA A 155 -8.22 12.77 -12.88
CA ALA A 155 -9.60 12.39 -13.15
C ALA A 155 -9.81 10.87 -13.10
N THR A 156 -8.91 10.10 -13.72
CA THR A 156 -8.94 8.62 -13.72
C THR A 156 -8.71 8.09 -12.32
N ALA A 157 -7.76 8.65 -11.58
CA ALA A 157 -7.50 8.29 -10.18
C ALA A 157 -8.71 8.52 -9.28
N SER A 158 -9.41 9.66 -9.47
CA SER A 158 -10.67 9.95 -8.75
C SER A 158 -11.75 8.91 -9.05
N ALA A 159 -11.88 8.50 -10.31
CA ALA A 159 -12.81 7.47 -10.73
C ALA A 159 -12.42 6.08 -10.17
N CYS A 160 -11.13 5.74 -10.14
CA CYS A 160 -10.62 4.53 -9.50
C CYS A 160 -10.95 4.50 -8.01
N LEU A 161 -10.71 5.61 -7.30
CA LEU A 161 -10.98 5.71 -5.86
C LEU A 161 -12.49 5.55 -5.56
N ALA A 162 -13.36 6.16 -6.37
CA ALA A 162 -14.80 5.98 -6.25
C ALA A 162 -15.22 4.51 -6.48
N ARG A 163 -14.60 3.83 -7.45
CA ARG A 163 -14.82 2.41 -7.71
C ARG A 163 -14.33 1.53 -6.56
N VAL A 164 -13.18 1.84 -5.97
CA VAL A 164 -12.68 1.14 -4.77
C VAL A 164 -13.71 1.25 -3.63
N CYS A 165 -14.25 2.44 -3.37
CA CYS A 165 -15.30 2.60 -2.35
C CYS A 165 -16.54 1.76 -2.67
N GLN A 166 -16.97 1.72 -3.94
CA GLN A 166 -18.10 0.88 -4.38
C GLN A 166 -17.81 -0.62 -4.16
N ARG A 167 -16.64 -1.11 -4.53
CA ARG A 167 -16.27 -2.53 -4.33
C ARG A 167 -16.18 -2.86 -2.84
N LEU A 168 -15.63 -1.96 -2.02
CA LEU A 168 -15.61 -2.13 -0.57
C LEU A 168 -17.02 -2.17 0.02
N GLU A 169 -17.98 -1.40 -0.51
CA GLU A 169 -19.38 -1.43 -0.11
C GLU A 169 -20.02 -2.79 -0.45
N GLU A 170 -19.77 -3.33 -1.64
CA GLU A 170 -20.26 -4.64 -2.07
C GLU A 170 -19.70 -5.80 -1.23
N LEU A 171 -18.46 -5.70 -0.75
CA LEU A 171 -17.81 -6.72 0.09
C LEU A 171 -18.14 -6.57 1.59
N ALA A 172 -18.68 -5.43 2.00
CA ALA A 172 -18.97 -5.17 3.41
C ALA A 172 -20.08 -6.09 3.94
N VAL A 173 -19.80 -6.77 5.05
CA VAL A 173 -20.76 -7.66 5.71
C VAL A 173 -21.25 -7.00 7.00
N PRO A 174 -22.57 -6.77 7.15
CA PRO A 174 -23.14 -6.30 8.40
C PRO A 174 -22.79 -7.24 9.57
N GLN A 175 -22.48 -6.66 10.70
CA GLN A 175 -22.21 -7.34 11.95
C GLN A 175 -23.25 -6.94 13.01
N GLU A 176 -23.27 -7.58 14.17
CA GLU A 176 -24.14 -7.19 15.27
C GLU A 176 -23.94 -5.70 15.63
N VAL A 177 -22.71 -5.21 15.58
CA VAL A 177 -22.36 -3.79 15.70
C VAL A 177 -21.57 -3.39 14.47
N GLY A 178 -22.11 -2.49 13.64
CA GLY A 178 -21.42 -1.96 12.46
C GLY A 178 -21.26 -2.96 11.32
N LEU A 179 -20.10 -2.93 10.65
CA LEU A 179 -19.75 -3.80 9.51
C LEU A 179 -18.28 -4.15 9.51
N ALA A 180 -17.93 -5.21 8.78
CA ALA A 180 -16.55 -5.64 8.60
C ALA A 180 -16.36 -6.31 7.22
N TRP A 181 -15.10 -6.55 6.85
CA TRP A 181 -14.73 -7.29 5.64
C TRP A 181 -14.09 -8.63 6.04
N PRO A 182 -14.82 -9.76 5.88
CA PRO A 182 -14.22 -11.07 6.04
C PRO A 182 -13.21 -11.36 4.92
N THR A 183 -12.07 -11.95 5.29
CA THR A 183 -11.19 -12.59 4.35
C THR A 183 -11.75 -13.97 4.04
N ALA A 184 -12.17 -14.19 2.79
CA ALA A 184 -12.71 -15.46 2.36
C ALA A 184 -11.65 -16.57 2.41
N GLU A 185 -12.08 -17.83 2.58
CA GLU A 185 -11.19 -18.98 2.75
C GLU A 185 -10.19 -19.14 1.59
N TRP A 186 -10.61 -18.83 0.35
CA TRP A 186 -9.74 -18.95 -0.83
C TRP A 186 -8.66 -17.87 -0.91
N ASN A 187 -8.78 -16.80 -0.12
CA ASN A 187 -7.77 -15.73 0.02
C ASN A 187 -6.84 -15.97 1.23
N LEU A 188 -7.01 -17.04 1.97
CA LEU A 188 -6.16 -17.44 3.09
C LEU A 188 -5.01 -18.33 2.63
N TYR A 189 -3.88 -18.26 3.32
CA TYR A 189 -2.79 -19.22 3.14
C TYR A 189 -3.23 -20.63 3.55
N PRO A 190 -2.63 -21.71 3.03
CA PRO A 190 -3.05 -23.08 3.32
C PRO A 190 -3.15 -23.41 4.82
N GLU A 191 -2.21 -22.91 5.63
CA GLU A 191 -2.18 -23.11 7.08
C GLU A 191 -3.32 -22.36 7.77
N GLU A 192 -3.61 -21.15 7.34
CA GLU A 192 -4.71 -20.34 7.87
C GLU A 192 -6.06 -20.95 7.50
N ARG A 193 -6.18 -21.50 6.29
CA ARG A 193 -7.41 -22.16 5.80
C ARG A 193 -7.78 -23.37 6.66
N GLN A 194 -6.79 -24.12 7.14
CA GLN A 194 -7.04 -25.22 8.07
C GLN A 194 -7.60 -24.72 9.41
N ARG A 195 -7.14 -23.58 9.89
CA ARG A 195 -7.59 -22.96 11.15
C ARG A 195 -8.93 -22.23 11.01
N PHE A 196 -9.16 -21.63 9.84
CA PHE A 196 -10.34 -20.79 9.55
C PHE A 196 -11.04 -21.28 8.26
N PRO A 197 -11.68 -22.45 8.27
CA PRO A 197 -12.27 -23.06 7.06
C PRO A 197 -13.45 -22.27 6.46
N HIS A 198 -13.97 -21.28 7.17
CA HIS A 198 -15.04 -20.39 6.72
C HIS A 198 -14.57 -18.95 6.54
N GLY A 199 -13.26 -18.72 6.43
CA GLY A 199 -12.68 -17.40 6.41
C GLY A 199 -12.54 -16.81 7.82
N MET A 200 -11.99 -15.59 7.88
CA MET A 200 -11.79 -14.85 9.14
C MET A 200 -11.93 -13.35 8.96
N ILE A 201 -12.18 -12.62 10.04
CA ILE A 201 -12.07 -11.15 10.05
C ILE A 201 -10.77 -10.78 10.75
N ASN A 202 -9.85 -10.17 9.98
CA ASN A 202 -8.52 -9.81 10.46
C ASN A 202 -8.53 -8.40 11.08
N LEU A 203 -7.86 -8.24 12.23
CA LEU A 203 -7.70 -6.98 12.96
C LEU A 203 -6.37 -6.26 12.68
N GLY A 204 -5.52 -6.84 11.83
CA GLY A 204 -4.25 -6.24 11.45
C GLY A 204 -4.41 -5.15 10.39
N VAL A 205 -3.48 -4.20 10.34
CA VAL A 205 -3.48 -3.13 9.34
C VAL A 205 -3.18 -3.67 7.93
N ALA A 206 -2.26 -4.61 7.81
CA ALA A 206 -1.83 -5.14 6.51
C ALA A 206 -2.95 -5.89 5.77
N HIS A 207 -3.65 -6.80 6.46
CA HIS A 207 -4.62 -7.73 5.85
C HIS A 207 -6.03 -7.62 6.42
N GLY A 208 -6.32 -6.62 7.23
CA GLY A 208 -7.59 -6.54 7.94
C GLY A 208 -8.32 -5.22 7.82
N VAL A 209 -9.42 -5.15 8.56
CA VAL A 209 -10.32 -3.99 8.61
C VAL A 209 -9.60 -2.67 8.87
N PRO A 210 -8.60 -2.58 9.79
CA PRO A 210 -7.90 -1.32 10.05
C PRO A 210 -7.17 -0.75 8.84
N GLY A 211 -6.69 -1.56 7.90
CA GLY A 211 -6.03 -1.09 6.67
C GLY A 211 -6.96 -0.38 5.68
N VAL A 212 -8.26 -0.67 5.75
CA VAL A 212 -9.27 -0.03 4.90
C VAL A 212 -9.63 1.38 5.40
N LEU A 213 -9.56 1.62 6.71
CA LEU A 213 -10.05 2.86 7.33
C LEU A 213 -9.33 4.13 6.83
N PRO A 214 -7.99 4.18 6.70
CA PRO A 214 -7.29 5.36 6.18
C PRO A 214 -7.71 5.71 4.75
N VAL A 215 -7.91 4.70 3.91
CA VAL A 215 -8.33 4.89 2.51
C VAL A 215 -9.73 5.49 2.45
N LEU A 216 -10.69 4.94 3.20
CA LEU A 216 -12.04 5.50 3.28
C LEU A 216 -12.05 6.91 3.86
N ALA A 217 -11.25 7.18 4.88
CA ALA A 217 -11.15 8.51 5.47
C ALA A 217 -10.65 9.56 4.48
N GLN A 218 -9.59 9.21 3.72
CA GLN A 218 -9.04 10.10 2.70
C GLN A 218 -9.97 10.22 1.49
N ALA A 219 -10.59 9.13 1.02
CA ALA A 219 -11.59 9.17 -0.06
C ALA A 219 -12.75 10.13 0.29
N ALA A 220 -13.25 10.07 1.53
CA ALA A 220 -14.27 10.99 2.02
C ALA A 220 -13.77 12.45 2.09
N ALA A 221 -12.51 12.67 2.45
CA ALA A 221 -11.92 14.00 2.57
C ALA A 221 -11.70 14.67 1.22
N VAL A 222 -11.27 13.90 0.21
CA VAL A 222 -11.06 14.41 -1.16
C VAL A 222 -12.32 14.44 -2.01
N GLY A 223 -13.45 13.98 -1.49
CA GLY A 223 -14.75 14.01 -2.18
C GLY A 223 -15.00 12.86 -3.15
N ALA A 224 -14.18 11.82 -3.13
CA ALA A 224 -14.42 10.60 -3.89
C ALA A 224 -15.44 9.72 -3.16
N ALA A 225 -16.65 9.57 -3.70
CA ALA A 225 -17.75 8.82 -3.08
C ALA A 225 -17.99 9.16 -1.57
N PRO A 226 -18.12 10.45 -1.18
CA PRO A 226 -17.95 10.89 0.21
C PRO A 226 -19.02 10.32 1.15
N GLU A 227 -20.24 10.07 0.67
CA GLU A 227 -21.33 9.53 1.50
C GLU A 227 -21.11 8.04 1.81
N SER A 228 -20.84 7.23 0.79
CA SER A 228 -20.54 5.82 0.92
C SER A 228 -19.28 5.60 1.77
N ALA A 229 -18.17 6.30 1.46
CA ALA A 229 -16.93 6.21 2.22
C ALA A 229 -17.13 6.54 3.70
N ARG A 230 -17.89 7.60 4.05
CA ARG A 230 -18.19 7.95 5.45
C ARG A 230 -19.11 6.92 6.12
N ALA A 231 -20.07 6.35 5.40
CA ALA A 231 -20.95 5.32 5.96
C ALA A 231 -20.17 4.05 6.30
N LEU A 232 -19.34 3.57 5.37
CA LEU A 232 -18.45 2.42 5.56
C LEU A 232 -17.46 2.67 6.72
N LEU A 233 -16.82 3.84 6.74
CA LEU A 233 -15.88 4.22 7.80
C LEU A 233 -16.55 4.19 9.18
N ARG A 234 -17.73 4.80 9.34
CA ARG A 234 -18.46 4.79 10.63
C ARG A 234 -18.82 3.37 11.07
N GLY A 235 -19.32 2.55 10.14
CA GLY A 235 -19.70 1.16 10.45
C GLY A 235 -18.50 0.32 10.86
N ALA A 236 -17.37 0.44 10.14
CA ALA A 236 -16.16 -0.30 10.43
C ALA A 236 -15.48 0.15 11.74
N VAL A 237 -15.48 1.45 12.03
CA VAL A 237 -14.97 1.96 13.31
C VAL A 237 -15.84 1.49 14.47
N ALA A 238 -17.17 1.51 14.35
CA ALA A 238 -18.09 1.00 15.37
C ALA A 238 -17.81 -0.49 15.66
N TRP A 239 -17.66 -1.28 14.60
CA TRP A 239 -17.32 -2.70 14.73
C TRP A 239 -15.96 -2.89 15.42
N LEU A 240 -14.91 -2.19 14.98
CA LEU A 240 -13.57 -2.30 15.54
C LEU A 240 -13.53 -1.96 17.03
N LEU A 241 -14.21 -0.89 17.43
CA LEU A 241 -14.32 -0.50 18.84
C LEU A 241 -15.07 -1.53 19.70
N SER A 242 -16.03 -2.26 19.11
CA SER A 242 -16.74 -3.34 19.80
C SER A 242 -15.87 -4.56 20.07
N ARG A 243 -14.69 -4.67 19.41
CA ARG A 243 -13.70 -5.76 19.64
C ARG A 243 -12.67 -5.41 20.70
N LYS A 244 -12.70 -4.20 21.26
CA LYS A 244 -11.78 -3.80 22.30
C LYS A 244 -12.00 -4.65 23.55
N LEU A 245 -10.93 -5.31 24.02
CA LEU A 245 -10.93 -6.06 25.25
C LEU A 245 -11.06 -5.12 26.47
N PRO A 246 -11.70 -5.57 27.57
CA PRO A 246 -11.66 -4.86 28.82
C PRO A 246 -10.22 -4.57 29.28
N ALA A 247 -10.00 -3.45 29.93
CA ALA A 247 -8.68 -3.14 30.49
C ALA A 247 -8.29 -4.23 31.51
N GLY A 248 -7.17 -4.94 31.25
CA GLY A 248 -6.69 -6.04 32.10
C GLY A 248 -7.15 -7.46 31.68
N GLY A 249 -7.85 -7.59 30.53
CA GLY A 249 -8.15 -8.89 29.94
C GLY A 249 -6.91 -9.46 29.24
N GLU A 250 -6.51 -10.68 29.60
CA GLU A 250 -5.53 -11.46 28.84
C GLU A 250 -6.17 -11.85 27.49
N SER A 251 -5.34 -11.75 26.42
CA SER A 251 -5.70 -12.14 25.05
C SER A 251 -5.61 -13.64 24.85
#